data_667339a66ab5f3cd2e7ac103c2bba295
#
_entry.id   667339a66ab5f3cd2e7ac103c2bba295
#
_cell.length_a   1.000
_cell.length_b   1.000
_cell.length_c   1.000
_cell.angle_alpha   90.00
_cell.angle_beta   90.00
_cell.angle_gamma   90.00
#
_symmetry.space_group_name_H-M   'P 1'
#
loop_
_entity.id
_entity.type
_entity.pdbx_description
1 polymer ?
#
loop_
_entity_poly.entity_id
_entity_poly.type
_entity_poly.pdbx_seq_one_letter_code
_entity_poly.pdbx_strand_id
1 'polypeptide(L)'
;RHLEKGRVVVLVAGTGNPYFTTDTCAALRATELGCTQLLKATKVDGIYSADPKKHPDATRYERISFDDALAKGLAVMDVTAFAMCRERKIPIRVFQFDVPGNIERVIAGEPIGTLVDASAKETAAL
;
A
#
# COMPACT_ATOMS: atom_id res chain seq x y z
N ARG A 1 -10.51 18.74 11.59
CA ARG A 1 -11.90 19.13 11.92
C ARG A 1 -12.93 18.08 11.44
N HIS A 2 -12.92 17.67 10.16
CA HIS A 2 -13.90 16.67 9.68
C HIS A 2 -13.56 15.26 10.14
N LEU A 3 -12.30 14.84 10.03
CA LEU A 3 -11.82 13.53 10.50
C LEU A 3 -11.99 13.36 12.02
N GLU A 4 -11.70 14.40 12.82
CA GLU A 4 -11.91 14.41 14.27
C GLU A 4 -13.37 14.19 14.68
N LYS A 5 -14.30 14.43 13.75
CA LYS A 5 -15.74 14.16 13.92
C LYS A 5 -16.18 12.81 13.39
N GLY A 6 -15.23 11.90 13.09
CA GLY A 6 -15.53 10.58 12.54
C GLY A 6 -16.08 10.58 11.11
N ARG A 7 -15.83 11.64 10.34
CA ARG A 7 -16.31 11.75 8.96
C ARG A 7 -15.30 11.20 7.98
N VAL A 8 -15.77 10.60 6.91
CA VAL A 8 -14.96 10.26 5.75
C VAL A 8 -14.74 11.52 4.91
N VAL A 9 -13.49 11.73 4.49
CA VAL A 9 -13.09 12.83 3.60
C VAL A 9 -12.63 12.25 2.27
N VAL A 10 -13.26 12.69 1.18
CA VAL A 10 -12.89 12.29 -0.18
C VAL A 10 -11.93 13.35 -0.75
N LEU A 11 -10.75 12.92 -1.17
CA LEU A 11 -9.73 13.76 -1.79
C LEU A 11 -9.66 13.42 -3.28
N VAL A 12 -9.90 14.42 -4.12
CA VAL A 12 -9.95 14.24 -5.58
C VAL A 12 -8.90 15.08 -6.29
N ALA A 13 -8.65 14.80 -7.56
CA ALA A 13 -7.77 15.54 -8.45
C ALA A 13 -6.25 15.44 -8.13
N GLY A 14 -5.83 14.44 -7.37
CA GLY A 14 -4.40 14.20 -7.11
C GLY A 14 -3.71 15.30 -6.30
N THR A 15 -2.41 15.53 -6.56
CA THR A 15 -1.62 16.57 -5.86
C THR A 15 -1.90 17.98 -6.37
N GLY A 16 -2.45 18.12 -7.56
CA GLY A 16 -2.53 19.39 -8.29
C GLY A 16 -1.21 19.82 -8.95
N ASN A 17 -0.15 19.03 -8.82
CA ASN A 17 1.15 19.28 -9.46
C ASN A 17 1.37 18.33 -10.62
N PRO A 18 1.91 18.82 -11.77
CA PRO A 18 2.26 17.95 -12.89
C PRO A 18 3.37 16.95 -12.49
N TYR A 19 3.41 15.82 -13.18
CA TYR A 19 4.38 14.73 -13.01
C TYR A 19 4.27 13.92 -11.72
N PHE A 20 3.39 14.27 -10.79
CA PHE A 20 3.12 13.46 -9.59
C PHE A 20 1.90 12.57 -9.78
N THR A 21 1.99 11.33 -9.30
CA THR A 21 0.93 10.33 -9.43
C THR A 21 -0.08 10.41 -8.28
N THR A 22 -1.16 9.64 -8.41
CA THR A 22 -2.12 9.45 -7.31
C THR A 22 -1.52 8.69 -6.13
N ASP A 23 -0.52 7.84 -6.36
CA ASP A 23 0.25 7.19 -5.28
C ASP A 23 0.97 8.24 -4.43
N THR A 24 1.64 9.20 -5.06
CA THR A 24 2.28 10.33 -4.36
C THR A 24 1.25 11.17 -3.60
N CYS A 25 0.09 11.43 -4.20
CA CYS A 25 -1.00 12.13 -3.53
C CYS A 25 -1.43 11.40 -2.25
N ALA A 26 -1.64 10.09 -2.33
CA ALA A 26 -2.05 9.27 -1.20
C ALA A 26 -1.00 9.30 -0.07
N ALA A 27 0.28 9.14 -0.40
CA ALA A 27 1.37 9.19 0.57
C ALA A 27 1.48 10.58 1.24
N LEU A 28 1.36 11.66 0.46
CA LEU A 28 1.40 13.03 0.95
C LEU A 28 0.23 13.30 1.91
N ARG A 29 -0.98 12.96 1.52
CA ARG A 29 -2.17 13.19 2.36
C ARG A 29 -2.16 12.32 3.61
N ALA A 30 -1.72 11.06 3.51
CA ALA A 30 -1.54 10.21 4.67
C ALA A 30 -0.55 10.82 5.68
N THR A 31 0.56 11.39 5.20
CA THR A 31 1.55 12.08 6.03
C THR A 31 0.98 13.33 6.69
N GLU A 32 0.35 14.21 5.91
CA GLU A 32 -0.24 15.47 6.41
C GLU A 32 -1.33 15.25 7.45
N LEU A 33 -2.14 14.20 7.26
CA LEU A 33 -3.28 13.88 8.13
C LEU A 33 -2.89 13.00 9.32
N GLY A 34 -1.64 12.54 9.39
CA GLY A 34 -1.17 11.65 10.45
C GLY A 34 -1.85 10.28 10.42
N CYS A 35 -2.10 9.76 9.22
CA CYS A 35 -2.72 8.45 9.07
C CYS A 35 -1.78 7.34 9.58
N THR A 36 -2.37 6.33 10.19
CA THR A 36 -1.63 5.19 10.75
C THR A 36 -1.30 4.11 9.72
N GLN A 37 -1.96 4.13 8.57
CA GLN A 37 -1.77 3.19 7.48
C GLN A 37 -2.24 3.78 6.17
N LEU A 38 -1.61 3.37 5.06
CA LEU A 38 -2.05 3.64 3.69
C LEU A 38 -2.57 2.33 3.08
N LEU A 39 -3.78 2.37 2.54
CA LEU A 39 -4.42 1.25 1.86
C LEU A 39 -4.35 1.48 0.35
N LYS A 40 -3.61 0.63 -0.35
CA LYS A 40 -3.54 0.66 -1.82
C LYS A 40 -4.47 -0.40 -2.41
N ALA A 41 -5.63 0.04 -2.83
CA ALA A 41 -6.61 -0.78 -3.51
C ALA A 41 -6.23 -0.93 -5.00
N THR A 42 -6.03 -2.14 -5.47
CA THR A 42 -5.51 -2.45 -6.81
C THR A 42 -6.22 -3.67 -7.40
N LYS A 43 -5.93 -4.00 -8.65
CA LYS A 43 -6.45 -5.20 -9.33
C LYS A 43 -5.63 -6.46 -9.07
N VAL A 44 -4.53 -6.36 -8.33
CA VAL A 44 -3.72 -7.50 -7.91
C VAL A 44 -3.93 -7.79 -6.44
N ASP A 45 -3.81 -9.05 -6.03
CA ASP A 45 -4.11 -9.50 -4.68
C ASP A 45 -2.97 -9.29 -3.67
N GLY A 46 -1.87 -8.71 -4.09
CA GLY A 46 -0.72 -8.38 -3.25
C GLY A 46 0.56 -8.20 -4.04
N ILE A 47 1.69 -8.28 -3.34
CA ILE A 47 3.04 -8.15 -3.91
C ILE A 47 3.64 -9.55 -4.02
N TYR A 48 4.22 -9.85 -5.18
CA TYR A 48 4.83 -11.14 -5.51
C TYR A 48 6.36 -11.03 -5.61
N SER A 49 7.03 -12.14 -5.42
CA SER A 49 8.50 -12.26 -5.61
C SER A 49 8.95 -11.98 -7.05
N ALA A 50 8.06 -12.19 -8.02
CA ALA A 50 8.23 -11.88 -9.44
C ALA A 50 6.84 -11.68 -10.07
N ASP A 51 6.78 -11.27 -11.34
CA ASP A 51 5.53 -11.16 -12.08
C ASP A 51 4.88 -12.56 -12.22
N PRO A 52 3.74 -12.84 -11.59
CA PRO A 52 3.12 -14.16 -11.61
C PRO A 52 2.62 -14.58 -13.01
N LYS A 53 2.45 -13.62 -13.93
CA LYS A 53 2.10 -13.91 -15.33
C LYS A 53 3.28 -14.48 -16.11
N LYS A 54 4.51 -14.12 -15.75
CA LYS A 54 5.75 -14.56 -16.39
C LYS A 54 6.42 -15.69 -15.63
N HIS A 55 6.22 -15.74 -14.33
CA HIS A 55 6.84 -16.70 -13.42
C HIS A 55 5.75 -17.42 -12.61
N PRO A 56 5.27 -18.59 -13.06
CA PRO A 56 4.21 -19.35 -12.38
C PRO A 56 4.56 -19.79 -10.95
N ASP A 57 5.86 -19.82 -10.62
CA ASP A 57 6.42 -20.13 -9.31
C ASP A 57 6.54 -18.90 -8.39
N ALA A 58 6.14 -17.73 -8.86
CA ALA A 58 6.16 -16.51 -8.04
C ALA A 58 5.28 -16.66 -6.80
N THR A 59 5.82 -16.31 -5.65
CA THR A 59 5.15 -16.41 -4.35
C THR A 59 4.69 -15.02 -3.90
N ARG A 60 3.45 -14.94 -3.41
CA ARG A 60 2.93 -13.71 -2.80
C ARG A 60 3.49 -13.55 -1.39
N TYR A 61 3.87 -12.34 -1.04
CA TYR A 61 4.23 -11.99 0.33
C TYR A 61 2.97 -11.68 1.16
N GLU A 62 2.91 -12.18 2.39
CA GLU A 62 1.97 -11.66 3.39
C GLU A 62 2.49 -10.37 4.00
N ARG A 63 3.81 -10.35 4.29
CA ARG A 63 4.51 -9.20 4.85
C ARG A 63 5.89 -9.08 4.22
N ILE A 64 6.34 -7.85 4.03
CA ILE A 64 7.69 -7.55 3.56
C ILE A 64 8.13 -6.19 4.13
N SER A 65 9.42 -6.03 4.42
CA SER A 65 9.93 -4.74 4.84
C SER A 65 10.07 -3.77 3.65
N PHE A 66 10.11 -2.47 3.93
CA PHE A 66 10.44 -1.48 2.90
C PHE A 66 11.82 -1.76 2.29
N ASP A 67 12.79 -2.14 3.13
CA ASP A 67 14.16 -2.38 2.69
C ASP A 67 14.27 -3.61 1.80
N ASP A 68 13.59 -4.71 2.15
CA ASP A 68 13.58 -5.92 1.34
C ASP A 68 12.85 -5.69 0.01
N ALA A 69 11.75 -4.94 0.02
CA ALA A 69 11.04 -4.59 -1.21
C ALA A 69 11.92 -3.77 -2.17
N LEU A 70 12.70 -2.82 -1.64
CA LEU A 70 13.69 -2.06 -2.42
C LEU A 70 14.82 -2.94 -2.93
N ALA A 71 15.43 -3.75 -2.05
CA ALA A 71 16.55 -4.63 -2.40
C ALA A 71 16.17 -5.63 -3.50
N LYS A 72 14.92 -6.09 -3.50
CA LYS A 72 14.37 -7.01 -4.49
C LYS A 72 13.80 -6.31 -5.74
N GLY A 73 13.80 -4.97 -5.78
CA GLY A 73 13.26 -4.19 -6.90
C GLY A 73 11.76 -4.38 -7.12
N LEU A 74 10.99 -4.63 -6.07
CA LEU A 74 9.56 -4.88 -6.17
C LEU A 74 8.78 -3.58 -6.36
N ALA A 75 7.90 -3.57 -7.33
CA ALA A 75 7.03 -2.43 -7.62
C ALA A 75 5.80 -2.44 -6.70
N VAL A 76 5.86 -1.69 -5.61
CA VAL A 76 4.73 -1.50 -4.67
C VAL A 76 3.88 -0.30 -5.10
N MET A 77 4.54 0.83 -5.34
CA MET A 77 3.98 2.09 -5.81
C MET A 77 5.10 2.89 -6.48
N ASP A 78 4.82 4.10 -6.95
CA ASP A 78 5.90 4.90 -7.52
C ASP A 78 6.99 5.23 -6.47
N VAL A 79 8.20 5.50 -6.96
CA VAL A 79 9.40 5.66 -6.12
C VAL A 79 9.24 6.79 -5.09
N THR A 80 8.63 7.91 -5.49
CA THR A 80 8.44 9.07 -4.62
C THR A 80 7.48 8.75 -3.47
N ALA A 81 6.34 8.14 -3.79
CA ALA A 81 5.36 7.72 -2.79
C ALA A 81 5.92 6.68 -1.83
N PHE A 82 6.64 5.69 -2.37
CA PHE A 82 7.27 4.65 -1.58
C PHE A 82 8.32 5.20 -0.60
N ALA A 83 9.19 6.09 -1.08
CA ALA A 83 10.22 6.74 -0.26
C ALA A 83 9.58 7.56 0.87
N MET A 84 8.50 8.30 0.61
CA MET A 84 7.78 9.06 1.61
C MET A 84 7.18 8.17 2.70
N CYS A 85 6.50 7.09 2.31
CA CYS A 85 5.94 6.14 3.27
C CYS A 85 7.03 5.46 4.12
N ARG A 86 8.15 5.07 3.50
CA ARG A 86 9.30 4.47 4.19
C ARG A 86 9.89 5.43 5.22
N GLU A 87 10.18 6.67 4.83
CA GLU A 87 10.76 7.69 5.71
C GLU A 87 9.84 8.01 6.90
N ARG A 88 8.55 8.13 6.64
CA ARG A 88 7.54 8.42 7.65
C ARG A 88 7.05 7.19 8.41
N LYS A 89 7.53 6.00 8.05
CA LYS A 89 7.13 4.71 8.64
C LYS A 89 5.62 4.47 8.59
N ILE A 90 4.98 4.90 7.50
CA ILE A 90 3.56 4.67 7.26
C ILE A 90 3.42 3.30 6.58
N PRO A 91 2.85 2.29 7.24
CA PRO A 91 2.64 0.98 6.63
C PRO A 91 1.74 1.08 5.40
N ILE A 92 2.05 0.28 4.39
CA ILE A 92 1.27 0.19 3.15
C ILE A 92 0.66 -1.21 3.07
N ARG A 93 -0.66 -1.29 2.93
CA ARG A 93 -1.33 -2.55 2.61
C ARG A 93 -1.83 -2.53 1.18
N VAL A 94 -1.30 -3.44 0.37
CA VAL A 94 -1.69 -3.65 -1.02
C VAL A 94 -2.67 -4.81 -1.07
N PHE A 95 -3.86 -4.57 -1.63
CA PHE A 95 -4.92 -5.58 -1.70
C PHE A 95 -5.77 -5.44 -2.95
N GLN A 96 -6.46 -6.50 -3.30
CA GLN A 96 -7.36 -6.54 -4.44
C GLN A 96 -8.73 -5.96 -4.07
N PHE A 97 -9.17 -4.90 -4.79
CA PHE A 97 -10.41 -4.19 -4.46
C PHE A 97 -11.66 -4.73 -5.16
N ASP A 98 -11.51 -5.41 -6.30
CA ASP A 98 -12.62 -5.92 -7.11
C ASP A 98 -13.17 -7.27 -6.64
N VAL A 99 -12.68 -7.78 -5.52
CA VAL A 99 -13.30 -8.90 -4.79
C VAL A 99 -14.33 -8.31 -3.83
N PRO A 100 -15.62 -8.70 -3.95
CA PRO A 100 -16.66 -8.19 -3.06
C PRO A 100 -16.33 -8.40 -1.58
N GLY A 101 -16.50 -7.33 -0.79
CA GLY A 101 -16.24 -7.36 0.65
C GLY A 101 -14.79 -7.10 1.07
N ASN A 102 -13.81 -7.09 0.16
CA ASN A 102 -12.41 -6.92 0.54
C ASN A 102 -12.13 -5.54 1.16
N ILE A 103 -12.77 -4.47 0.69
CA ILE A 103 -12.57 -3.13 1.24
C ILE A 103 -13.00 -3.09 2.70
N GLU A 104 -14.19 -3.60 3.00
CA GLU A 104 -14.74 -3.64 4.37
C GLU A 104 -13.85 -4.49 5.29
N ARG A 105 -13.40 -5.64 4.80
CA ARG A 105 -12.54 -6.56 5.56
C ARG A 105 -11.17 -5.94 5.87
N VAL A 106 -10.55 -5.25 4.91
CA VAL A 106 -9.28 -4.56 5.12
C VAL A 106 -9.45 -3.40 6.12
N ILE A 107 -10.53 -2.63 6.02
CA ILE A 107 -10.84 -1.56 6.98
C ILE A 107 -11.10 -2.12 8.38
N ALA A 108 -11.71 -3.30 8.47
CA ALA A 108 -11.90 -4.03 9.73
C ALA A 108 -10.60 -4.62 10.32
N GLY A 109 -9.48 -4.52 9.61
CA GLY A 109 -8.16 -4.96 10.07
C GLY A 109 -7.81 -6.41 9.70
N GLU A 110 -8.57 -7.04 8.81
CA GLU A 110 -8.23 -8.38 8.33
C GLU A 110 -6.94 -8.38 7.51
N PRO A 111 -6.07 -9.41 7.63
CA PRO A 111 -4.77 -9.47 6.98
C PRO A 111 -4.87 -9.88 5.50
N ILE A 112 -5.60 -9.12 4.70
CA ILE A 112 -5.76 -9.35 3.26
C ILE A 112 -4.62 -8.68 2.50
N GLY A 113 -4.13 -9.33 1.45
CA GLY A 113 -3.10 -8.80 0.58
C GLY A 113 -1.70 -8.86 1.19
N THR A 114 -0.88 -7.86 0.91
CA THR A 114 0.49 -7.74 1.42
C THR A 114 0.65 -6.50 2.29
N LEU A 115 1.24 -6.65 3.46
CA LEU A 115 1.64 -5.54 4.32
C LEU A 115 3.12 -5.22 4.08
N VAL A 116 3.41 -3.94 3.78
CA VAL A 116 4.77 -3.40 3.74
C VAL A 116 4.95 -2.46 4.92
N ASP A 117 5.89 -2.75 5.80
CA ASP A 117 6.18 -1.87 6.95
C ASP A 117 7.69 -1.84 7.28
N ALA A 118 8.08 -1.00 8.25
CA ALA A 118 9.49 -0.79 8.60
C ALA A 118 10.10 -1.97 9.40
N SER A 119 9.29 -2.80 10.03
CA SER A 119 9.71 -3.84 10.97
C SER A 119 9.30 -5.26 10.53
N ALA A 120 8.65 -5.38 9.38
CA ALA A 120 8.19 -6.68 8.90
C ALA A 120 9.39 -7.60 8.62
N LYS A 121 9.33 -8.81 9.13
CA LYS A 121 10.10 -9.91 8.57
C LYS A 121 9.36 -10.41 7.34
N GLU A 122 10.13 -10.74 6.30
CA GLU A 122 9.56 -11.34 5.09
C GLU A 122 8.80 -12.61 5.46
N THR A 123 7.54 -12.69 5.04
CA THR A 123 6.69 -13.87 5.22
C THR A 123 5.93 -14.09 3.93
N ALA A 124 6.16 -15.24 3.31
CA ALA A 124 5.38 -15.67 2.16
C ALA A 124 3.98 -16.12 2.61
N ALA A 125 2.98 -15.91 1.75
CA ALA A 125 1.67 -16.52 1.93
C ALA A 125 1.77 -18.04 1.71
N LEU A 126 1.18 -18.77 2.61
CA LEU A 126 1.05 -20.24 2.50
C LEU A 126 0.08 -20.61 1.38
#